data_e18d9a15f7f39cc6f362b68ff30b361f
#
_entry.id   e18d9a15f7f39cc6f362b68ff30b361f
#
_cell.length_a   1.000
_cell.length_b   1.000
_cell.length_c   1.000
_cell.angle_alpha   90.00
_cell.angle_beta   90.00
_cell.angle_gamma   90.00
#
_symmetry.space_group_name_H-M   'P 1'
#
loop_
_entity.id
_entity.type
_entity.pdbx_description
1 polymer ?
#
loop_
_entity_poly.entity_id
_entity_poly.type
_entity_poly.pdbx_seq_one_letter_code
_entity_poly.pdbx_strand_id
1 'polypeptide(L)'
;MRVNRYRAPEFPQQADWLNVEGPVSLQQQAGNVVLLAFGTWSSIPCQHALSDLDYLENKYRNNLTIIGIHAARFPHEKTREHLQKAISRNHIRHPVINDPELQISHLYGIRKWPSIVVVDANGLIVGSLTGEGKRTRLEQVIQTLLENRPQHLSLVRDIHEDRKHTRDSAGPLSFPGKVLVSGSRIYIADSGHNRILETTEHGQIIRQFGSDSGGFNDGSCMEAAFSNPQGMVLTDEFLF
;
A
#
# COMPACT_ATOMS: atom_id res chain seq x y z
N MET A 1 18.55 30.13 5.92
CA MET A 1 17.18 30.21 6.45
C MET A 1 17.04 29.17 7.57
N ARG A 2 16.88 29.55 8.84
CA ARG A 2 16.60 28.59 9.92
C ARG A 2 15.14 28.15 9.74
N VAL A 3 14.94 26.95 9.19
CA VAL A 3 13.64 26.31 9.21
C VAL A 3 13.41 25.89 10.66
N ASN A 4 12.42 26.48 11.33
CA ASN A 4 12.00 26.01 12.64
C ASN A 4 11.52 24.55 12.49
N ARG A 5 12.35 23.62 12.91
CA ARG A 5 11.99 22.20 12.94
C ARG A 5 11.25 21.91 14.22
N TYR A 6 10.03 21.44 14.11
CA TYR A 6 9.21 21.06 15.27
C TYR A 6 9.27 19.54 15.45
N ARG A 7 9.23 19.08 16.70
CA ARG A 7 9.11 17.66 16.99
C ARG A 7 7.78 17.15 16.42
N ALA A 8 7.84 16.02 15.72
CA ALA A 8 6.65 15.36 15.22
C ALA A 8 5.77 14.92 16.40
N PRO A 9 4.48 15.30 16.43
CA PRO A 9 3.55 14.83 17.45
C PRO A 9 3.45 13.29 17.46
N GLU A 10 3.39 12.70 18.64
CA GLU A 10 3.12 11.25 18.76
C GLU A 10 1.67 10.93 18.40
N PHE A 11 1.44 9.69 18.04
CA PHE A 11 0.10 9.20 17.73
C PHE A 11 -0.74 9.03 19.02
N PRO A 12 -2.07 9.22 18.93
CA PRO A 12 -2.96 8.93 20.07
C PRO A 12 -2.80 7.48 20.54
N GLN A 13 -2.84 7.26 21.87
CA GLN A 13 -2.69 5.91 22.44
C GLN A 13 -3.76 4.92 21.93
N GLN A 14 -4.94 5.43 21.60
CA GLN A 14 -6.08 4.62 21.09
C GLN A 14 -6.14 4.59 19.57
N ALA A 15 -5.06 4.98 18.86
CA ALA A 15 -5.03 4.92 17.41
C ALA A 15 -5.32 3.48 16.92
N ASP A 16 -6.19 3.37 15.93
CA ASP A 16 -6.58 2.07 15.34
C ASP A 16 -5.53 1.61 14.31
N TRP A 17 -4.59 0.81 14.80
CA TRP A 17 -3.48 0.29 14.00
C TRP A 17 -3.86 -0.97 13.22
N LEU A 18 -3.47 -1.01 11.96
CA LEU A 18 -3.57 -2.16 11.07
C LEU A 18 -2.20 -2.49 10.50
N ASN A 19 -2.06 -3.71 10.01
CA ASN A 19 -0.87 -4.18 9.31
C ASN A 19 0.40 -4.09 10.18
N VAL A 20 0.25 -4.24 11.47
CA VAL A 20 1.32 -4.28 12.48
C VAL A 20 0.83 -5.00 13.73
N GLU A 21 1.71 -5.65 14.49
CA GLU A 21 1.34 -6.39 15.71
C GLU A 21 0.95 -5.49 16.88
N GLY A 22 1.49 -4.26 16.93
CA GLY A 22 1.23 -3.31 18.01
C GLY A 22 1.46 -1.86 17.58
N PRO A 23 1.12 -0.89 18.44
CA PRO A 23 1.33 0.52 18.16
C PRO A 23 2.79 0.86 17.90
N VAL A 24 3.05 1.69 16.88
CA VAL A 24 4.37 2.22 16.55
C VAL A 24 4.49 3.63 17.13
N SER A 25 5.53 3.90 17.91
CA SER A 25 5.87 5.22 18.41
C SER A 25 6.94 5.88 17.56
N LEU A 26 6.78 7.15 17.24
CA LEU A 26 7.80 7.93 16.54
C LEU A 26 9.10 8.04 17.34
N GLN A 27 8.99 8.07 18.67
CA GLN A 27 10.14 8.06 19.55
C GLN A 27 10.96 6.76 19.40
N GLN A 28 10.30 5.63 19.26
CA GLN A 28 10.94 4.33 19.01
C GLN A 28 11.57 4.25 17.61
N GLN A 29 11.19 5.11 16.68
CA GLN A 29 11.76 5.20 15.33
C GLN A 29 12.95 6.17 15.25
N ALA A 30 13.43 6.70 16.39
CA ALA A 30 14.63 7.55 16.41
C ALA A 30 15.81 6.81 15.78
N GLY A 31 16.50 7.45 14.85
CA GLY A 31 17.56 6.84 14.03
C GLY A 31 17.13 6.57 12.59
N ASN A 32 15.86 6.33 12.33
CA ASN A 32 15.30 6.17 10.98
C ASN A 32 14.72 7.50 10.46
N VAL A 33 14.71 7.66 9.14
CA VAL A 33 13.84 8.65 8.51
C VAL A 33 12.42 8.09 8.51
N VAL A 34 11.41 8.89 8.88
CA VAL A 34 10.01 8.46 8.87
C VAL A 34 9.22 9.25 7.85
N LEU A 35 8.46 8.55 7.01
CA LEU A 35 7.46 9.14 6.13
C LEU A 35 6.06 8.84 6.69
N LEU A 36 5.31 9.90 6.99
CA LEU A 36 3.90 9.80 7.36
C LEU A 36 3.07 10.09 6.11
N ALA A 37 2.44 9.05 5.57
CA ALA A 37 1.70 9.10 4.32
C ALA A 37 0.19 9.23 4.57
N PHE A 38 -0.33 10.42 4.39
CA PHE A 38 -1.76 10.74 4.57
C PHE A 38 -2.51 10.58 3.26
N GLY A 39 -3.60 9.81 3.27
CA GLY A 39 -4.40 9.60 2.08
C GLY A 39 -5.64 8.76 2.32
N THR A 40 -6.45 8.61 1.26
CA THR A 40 -7.55 7.67 1.19
C THR A 40 -7.36 6.73 0.00
N TRP A 41 -7.62 5.46 0.19
CA TRP A 41 -7.37 4.43 -0.82
C TRP A 41 -8.35 4.45 -1.99
N SER A 42 -9.47 5.17 -1.87
CA SER A 42 -10.43 5.38 -2.97
C SER A 42 -9.97 6.46 -3.97
N SER A 43 -8.93 7.21 -3.66
CA SER A 43 -8.42 8.30 -4.50
C SER A 43 -7.31 7.82 -5.42
N ILE A 44 -7.48 7.97 -6.74
CA ILE A 44 -6.47 7.60 -7.74
C ILE A 44 -5.10 8.27 -7.46
N PRO A 45 -5.00 9.57 -7.18
CA PRO A 45 -3.72 10.17 -6.82
C PRO A 45 -3.06 9.54 -5.59
N CYS A 46 -3.85 9.07 -4.59
CA CYS A 46 -3.31 8.36 -3.45
C CYS A 46 -2.79 6.96 -3.84
N GLN A 47 -3.50 6.26 -4.73
CA GLN A 47 -3.04 4.96 -5.26
C GLN A 47 -1.73 5.10 -6.05
N HIS A 48 -1.58 6.15 -6.86
CA HIS A 48 -0.32 6.43 -7.54
C HIS A 48 0.82 6.69 -6.55
N ALA A 49 0.55 7.42 -5.46
CA ALA A 49 1.54 7.65 -4.41
C ALA A 49 1.99 6.36 -3.70
N LEU A 50 1.13 5.33 -3.62
CA LEU A 50 1.51 4.02 -3.04
C LEU A 50 2.64 3.35 -3.81
N SER A 51 2.65 3.43 -5.14
CA SER A 51 3.74 2.89 -5.97
C SER A 51 5.07 3.58 -5.69
N ASP A 52 5.05 4.90 -5.47
CA ASP A 52 6.23 5.66 -5.08
C ASP A 52 6.72 5.25 -3.68
N LEU A 53 5.79 5.05 -2.73
CA LEU A 53 6.11 4.61 -1.38
C LEU A 53 6.67 3.18 -1.35
N ASP A 54 6.09 2.25 -2.09
CA ASP A 54 6.58 0.87 -2.20
C ASP A 54 8.01 0.83 -2.74
N TYR A 55 8.31 1.62 -3.77
CA TYR A 55 9.68 1.76 -4.30
C TYR A 55 10.65 2.27 -3.23
N LEU A 56 10.28 3.33 -2.50
CA LEU A 56 11.13 3.92 -1.46
C LEU A 56 11.31 2.96 -0.27
N GLU A 57 10.27 2.27 0.14
CA GLU A 57 10.29 1.27 1.19
C GLU A 57 11.27 0.12 0.87
N ASN A 58 11.24 -0.38 -0.36
CA ASN A 58 12.18 -1.41 -0.82
C ASN A 58 13.62 -0.91 -0.89
N LYS A 59 13.83 0.31 -1.40
CA LYS A 59 15.16 0.88 -1.60
C LYS A 59 15.88 1.23 -0.30
N TYR A 60 15.13 1.75 0.69
CA TYR A 60 15.69 2.27 1.94
C TYR A 60 15.31 1.45 3.16
N ARG A 61 14.97 0.18 2.98
CA ARG A 61 14.39 -0.75 3.95
C ARG A 61 14.91 -0.63 5.39
N ASN A 62 16.22 -0.50 5.55
CA ASN A 62 16.87 -0.48 6.86
C ASN A 62 17.00 0.93 7.47
N ASN A 63 16.61 1.97 6.76
CA ASN A 63 16.85 3.37 7.14
C ASN A 63 15.60 4.22 7.06
N LEU A 64 14.51 3.67 6.54
CA LEU A 64 13.25 4.35 6.28
C LEU A 64 12.10 3.58 6.92
N THR A 65 11.29 4.26 7.68
CA THR A 65 10.01 3.77 8.18
C THR A 65 8.89 4.51 7.49
N ILE A 66 7.93 3.80 6.91
CA ILE A 66 6.72 4.40 6.36
C ILE A 66 5.55 4.05 7.27
N ILE A 67 4.69 5.02 7.55
CA ILE A 67 3.44 4.85 8.29
C ILE A 67 2.32 5.50 7.48
N GLY A 68 1.35 4.70 7.05
CA GLY A 68 0.16 5.17 6.38
C GLY A 68 -0.85 5.73 7.38
N ILE A 69 -1.47 6.87 7.08
CA ILE A 69 -2.58 7.43 7.83
C ILE A 69 -3.78 7.49 6.90
N HIS A 70 -4.74 6.58 7.10
CA HIS A 70 -5.93 6.52 6.29
C HIS A 70 -6.96 7.54 6.73
N ALA A 71 -7.15 8.57 5.93
CA ALA A 71 -8.13 9.61 6.12
C ALA A 71 -9.40 9.27 5.31
N ALA A 72 -10.40 8.69 5.94
CA ALA A 72 -11.62 8.24 5.28
C ALA A 72 -12.38 9.42 4.65
N ARG A 73 -12.67 9.32 3.34
CA ARG A 73 -13.47 10.30 2.61
C ARG A 73 -14.96 10.03 2.68
N PHE A 74 -15.32 8.75 2.68
CA PHE A 74 -16.71 8.29 2.66
C PHE A 74 -17.02 7.45 3.91
N PRO A 75 -18.28 7.39 4.34
CA PRO A 75 -18.67 6.67 5.56
C PRO A 75 -18.23 5.19 5.56
N HIS A 76 -18.33 4.51 4.41
CA HIS A 76 -17.94 3.10 4.30
C HIS A 76 -16.41 2.88 4.43
N GLU A 77 -15.58 3.88 4.16
CA GLU A 77 -14.13 3.79 4.32
C GLU A 77 -13.67 3.87 5.77
N LYS A 78 -14.53 4.32 6.69
CA LYS A 78 -14.21 4.51 8.11
C LYS A 78 -13.99 3.19 8.85
N THR A 79 -14.52 2.09 8.33
CA THR A 79 -14.49 0.81 9.03
C THR A 79 -13.15 0.10 8.88
N ARG A 80 -12.70 -0.51 9.98
CA ARG A 80 -11.47 -1.32 10.01
C ARG A 80 -11.47 -2.42 8.95
N GLU A 81 -12.62 -3.08 8.73
CA GLU A 81 -12.76 -4.16 7.76
C GLU A 81 -12.49 -3.70 6.32
N HIS A 82 -13.07 -2.55 5.91
CA HIS A 82 -12.83 -2.00 4.57
C HIS A 82 -11.39 -1.56 4.39
N LEU A 83 -10.78 -0.97 5.41
CA LEU A 83 -9.38 -0.60 5.37
C LEU A 83 -8.48 -1.84 5.27
N GLN A 84 -8.79 -2.93 5.99
CA GLN A 84 -8.06 -4.20 5.88
C GLN A 84 -8.10 -4.75 4.45
N LYS A 85 -9.28 -4.74 3.82
CA LYS A 85 -9.42 -5.14 2.41
C LYS A 85 -8.62 -4.24 1.46
N ALA A 86 -8.61 -2.93 1.72
CA ALA A 86 -7.84 -1.98 0.92
C ALA A 86 -6.32 -2.20 1.06
N ILE A 87 -5.82 -2.48 2.27
CA ILE A 87 -4.43 -2.84 2.55
C ILE A 87 -4.04 -4.09 1.75
N SER A 88 -4.85 -5.16 1.83
CA SER A 88 -4.61 -6.41 1.10
C SER A 88 -4.64 -6.20 -0.41
N ARG A 89 -5.64 -5.50 -0.93
CA ARG A 89 -5.81 -5.23 -2.36
C ARG A 89 -4.65 -4.44 -2.97
N ASN A 90 -4.13 -3.47 -2.22
CA ASN A 90 -3.04 -2.60 -2.69
C ASN A 90 -1.65 -3.10 -2.27
N HIS A 91 -1.56 -4.31 -1.70
CA HIS A 91 -0.31 -4.93 -1.25
C HIS A 91 0.52 -4.03 -0.32
N ILE A 92 -0.16 -3.24 0.53
CA ILE A 92 0.50 -2.31 1.46
C ILE A 92 1.24 -3.12 2.53
N ARG A 93 2.52 -2.84 2.71
CA ARG A 93 3.37 -3.57 3.66
C ARG A 93 3.63 -2.80 4.95
N HIS A 94 3.64 -1.47 4.89
CA HIS A 94 3.89 -0.64 6.06
C HIS A 94 2.71 -0.60 7.04
N PRO A 95 2.92 -0.20 8.32
CA PRO A 95 1.86 0.08 9.28
C PRO A 95 0.88 1.11 8.75
N VAL A 96 -0.39 0.91 9.08
CA VAL A 96 -1.45 1.85 8.73
C VAL A 96 -2.25 2.20 9.97
N ILE A 97 -2.56 3.49 10.14
CA ILE A 97 -3.51 3.98 11.13
C ILE A 97 -4.81 4.34 10.43
N ASN A 98 -5.93 3.86 10.95
CA ASN A 98 -7.24 4.31 10.56
C ASN A 98 -7.56 5.63 11.31
N ASP A 99 -7.72 6.72 10.56
CA ASP A 99 -8.01 8.07 11.09
C ASP A 99 -9.41 8.55 10.63
N PRO A 100 -10.49 7.84 11.05
CA PRO A 100 -11.84 8.05 10.52
C PRO A 100 -12.42 9.43 10.86
N GLU A 101 -11.94 10.07 11.93
CA GLU A 101 -12.36 11.38 12.38
C GLU A 101 -11.32 12.48 12.09
N LEU A 102 -10.30 12.16 11.28
CA LEU A 102 -9.24 13.08 10.84
C LEU A 102 -8.44 13.72 12.00
N GLN A 103 -8.39 13.08 13.16
CA GLN A 103 -7.71 13.62 14.34
C GLN A 103 -6.20 13.77 14.11
N ILE A 104 -5.57 12.73 13.54
CA ILE A 104 -4.14 12.75 13.22
C ILE A 104 -3.89 13.69 12.05
N SER A 105 -4.75 13.67 11.05
CA SER A 105 -4.67 14.60 9.92
C SER A 105 -4.70 16.06 10.38
N HIS A 106 -5.59 16.41 11.31
CA HIS A 106 -5.64 17.76 11.90
C HIS A 106 -4.43 18.08 12.74
N LEU A 107 -3.93 17.12 13.54
CA LEU A 107 -2.75 17.29 14.38
C LEU A 107 -1.51 17.66 13.57
N TYR A 108 -1.38 17.11 12.36
CA TYR A 108 -0.31 17.41 11.41
C TYR A 108 -0.64 18.53 10.42
N GLY A 109 -1.79 19.17 10.54
CA GLY A 109 -2.23 20.26 9.66
C GLY A 109 -2.51 19.85 8.23
N ILE A 110 -2.82 18.56 7.99
CA ILE A 110 -3.08 18.02 6.65
C ILE A 110 -4.48 18.41 6.19
N ARG A 111 -4.56 18.99 4.99
CA ARG A 111 -5.83 19.46 4.39
C ARG A 111 -6.08 18.90 2.99
N LYS A 112 -5.08 18.24 2.40
CA LYS A 112 -5.14 17.69 1.04
C LYS A 112 -4.48 16.32 1.01
N TRP A 113 -4.95 15.45 0.12
CA TRP A 113 -4.40 14.09 -0.08
C TRP A 113 -4.04 13.85 -1.55
N PRO A 114 -3.02 13.04 -1.83
CA PRO A 114 -2.06 12.52 -0.87
C PRO A 114 -1.15 13.62 -0.32
N SER A 115 -0.73 13.49 0.94
CA SER A 115 0.32 14.33 1.54
C SER A 115 1.29 13.45 2.32
N ILE A 116 2.58 13.75 2.21
CA ILE A 116 3.64 13.01 2.89
C ILE A 116 4.41 13.99 3.76
N VAL A 117 4.41 13.74 5.07
CA VAL A 117 5.23 14.48 6.04
C VAL A 117 6.53 13.70 6.24
N VAL A 118 7.65 14.40 6.16
CA VAL A 118 8.98 13.83 6.35
C VAL A 118 9.49 14.20 7.74
N VAL A 119 9.88 13.19 8.51
CA VAL A 119 10.45 13.31 9.84
C VAL A 119 11.88 12.79 9.81
N ASP A 120 12.83 13.54 10.38
CA ASP A 120 14.24 13.15 10.43
C ASP A 120 14.54 12.15 11.55
N ALA A 121 15.76 11.65 11.58
CA ALA A 121 16.25 10.67 12.57
C ALA A 121 16.16 11.16 14.03
N ASN A 122 16.01 12.47 14.27
CA ASN A 122 15.82 13.05 15.61
C ASN A 122 14.34 13.21 15.97
N GLY A 123 13.42 12.78 15.12
CA GLY A 123 11.97 12.95 15.28
C GLY A 123 11.47 14.37 14.99
N LEU A 124 12.19 15.16 14.18
CA LEU A 124 11.80 16.50 13.81
C LEU A 124 11.18 16.53 12.42
N ILE A 125 10.07 17.24 12.26
CA ILE A 125 9.45 17.47 10.95
C ILE A 125 10.39 18.31 10.09
N VAL A 126 10.75 17.80 8.92
CA VAL A 126 11.59 18.47 7.92
C VAL A 126 10.73 19.27 6.94
N GLY A 127 9.55 18.74 6.62
CA GLY A 127 8.60 19.36 5.71
C GLY A 127 7.51 18.39 5.27
N SER A 128 6.65 18.86 4.37
CA SER A 128 5.61 18.06 3.76
C SER A 128 5.55 18.27 2.25
N LEU A 129 5.15 17.22 1.54
CA LEU A 129 4.92 17.22 0.10
C LEU A 129 3.47 16.79 -0.17
N THR A 130 2.76 17.54 -1.01
CA THR A 130 1.37 17.26 -1.36
C THR A 130 1.25 16.91 -2.84
N GLY A 131 0.36 15.98 -3.16
CA GLY A 131 0.11 15.48 -4.52
C GLY A 131 0.97 14.27 -4.88
N GLU A 132 0.61 13.61 -5.97
CA GLU A 132 1.30 12.46 -6.54
C GLU A 132 2.60 12.82 -7.29
N GLY A 133 3.39 11.81 -7.70
CA GLY A 133 4.60 11.99 -8.50
C GLY A 133 5.73 12.68 -7.72
N LYS A 134 5.86 12.41 -6.43
CA LYS A 134 6.87 13.05 -5.57
C LYS A 134 8.10 12.18 -5.31
N ARG A 135 8.22 11.00 -5.94
CA ARG A 135 9.29 10.04 -5.70
C ARG A 135 10.69 10.65 -5.74
N THR A 136 11.06 11.29 -6.85
CA THR A 136 12.40 11.89 -7.01
C THR A 136 12.70 12.93 -5.92
N ARG A 137 11.70 13.74 -5.56
CA ARG A 137 11.89 14.75 -4.50
C ARG A 137 12.03 14.11 -3.12
N LEU A 138 11.25 13.10 -2.83
CA LEU A 138 11.35 12.32 -1.59
C LEU A 138 12.71 11.63 -1.49
N GLU A 139 13.19 11.01 -2.57
CA GLU A 139 14.52 10.40 -2.61
C GLU A 139 15.63 11.38 -2.27
N GLN A 140 15.64 12.55 -2.90
CA GLN A 140 16.63 13.59 -2.61
C GLN A 140 16.63 13.99 -1.13
N VAL A 141 15.43 14.16 -0.55
CA VAL A 141 15.30 14.53 0.86
C VAL A 141 15.78 13.39 1.75
N ILE A 142 15.37 12.14 1.49
CA ILE A 142 15.77 10.97 2.27
C ILE A 142 17.30 10.81 2.23
N GLN A 143 17.93 10.87 1.04
CA GLN A 143 19.38 10.77 0.90
C GLN A 143 20.09 11.84 1.73
N THR A 144 19.68 13.10 1.59
CA THR A 144 20.25 14.20 2.37
C THR A 144 20.14 13.99 3.88
N LEU A 145 19.01 13.44 4.35
CA LEU A 145 18.77 13.16 5.77
C LEU A 145 19.65 11.99 6.26
N LEU A 146 19.83 10.96 5.45
CA LEU A 146 20.67 9.81 5.78
C LEU A 146 22.16 10.20 5.81
N GLU A 147 22.63 11.00 4.88
CA GLU A 147 24.00 11.54 4.86
C GLU A 147 24.32 12.40 6.09
N ASN A 148 23.34 13.15 6.58
CA ASN A 148 23.48 14.04 7.74
C ASN A 148 22.97 13.42 9.05
N ARG A 149 22.78 12.10 9.10
CA ARG A 149 22.28 11.40 10.28
C ARG A 149 23.31 11.47 11.42
N PRO A 150 22.87 11.78 12.66
CA PRO A 150 23.74 11.72 13.83
C PRO A 150 24.30 10.32 14.06
N GLN A 151 25.63 10.18 14.16
CA GLN A 151 26.30 8.88 14.32
C GLN A 151 25.97 8.14 15.63
N HIS A 152 25.51 8.87 16.65
CA HIS A 152 25.14 8.30 17.94
C HIS A 152 23.75 7.64 17.96
N LEU A 153 22.96 7.82 16.88
CA LEU A 153 21.66 7.17 16.74
C LEU A 153 21.81 5.82 16.03
N SER A 154 21.49 4.76 16.72
CA SER A 154 21.40 3.42 16.14
C SER A 154 20.19 3.31 15.22
N LEU A 155 20.33 2.51 14.16
CA LEU A 155 19.20 2.13 13.32
C LEU A 155 18.22 1.31 14.16
N VAL A 156 16.96 1.62 14.00
CA VAL A 156 15.87 0.83 14.58
C VAL A 156 15.65 -0.38 13.69
N ARG A 157 15.41 -1.52 14.33
CA ARG A 157 15.06 -2.76 13.64
C ARG A 157 13.90 -2.51 12.68
N ASP A 158 13.97 -3.11 11.51
CA ASP A 158 12.91 -3.04 10.51
C ASP A 158 11.61 -3.59 11.12
N ILE A 159 10.61 -2.74 11.23
CA ILE A 159 9.27 -3.13 11.68
C ILE A 159 8.54 -4.01 10.64
N HIS A 160 9.18 -4.26 9.50
CA HIS A 160 8.68 -5.08 8.40
C HIS A 160 9.12 -6.56 8.48
N GLU A 161 10.13 -6.91 9.31
CA GLU A 161 10.68 -8.28 9.34
C GLU A 161 9.70 -9.34 9.86
N ASP A 162 8.70 -8.97 10.66
CA ASP A 162 7.81 -9.93 11.32
C ASP A 162 6.46 -10.14 10.59
N ARG A 163 6.31 -9.61 9.36
CA ARG A 163 5.02 -9.66 8.67
C ARG A 163 4.90 -10.88 7.77
N LYS A 164 4.20 -11.87 8.26
CA LYS A 164 3.54 -12.84 7.39
C LYS A 164 2.50 -12.06 6.58
N HIS A 165 2.72 -11.90 5.28
CA HIS A 165 1.64 -11.55 4.37
C HIS A 165 0.54 -12.61 4.53
N THR A 166 -0.43 -12.33 5.37
CA THR A 166 -1.70 -13.02 5.27
C THR A 166 -2.30 -12.55 3.94
N ARG A 167 -1.98 -13.30 2.87
CA ARG A 167 -2.86 -13.29 1.71
C ARG A 167 -4.22 -13.67 2.29
N ASP A 168 -5.13 -12.71 2.32
CA ASP A 168 -6.55 -12.97 2.59
C ASP A 168 -7.11 -13.73 1.39
N SER A 169 -6.55 -14.92 1.16
CA SER A 169 -6.96 -15.88 0.13
C SER A 169 -8.00 -16.86 0.67
N ALA A 170 -8.77 -16.44 1.67
CA ALA A 170 -9.79 -17.29 2.28
C ALA A 170 -11.00 -17.57 1.37
N GLY A 171 -11.11 -16.92 0.23
CA GLY A 171 -12.20 -17.11 -0.72
C GLY A 171 -11.76 -17.77 -2.03
N PRO A 172 -12.71 -18.36 -2.79
CA PRO A 172 -12.43 -18.92 -4.11
C PRO A 172 -11.98 -17.86 -5.12
N LEU A 173 -12.32 -16.58 -4.89
CA LEU A 173 -11.94 -15.42 -5.70
C LEU A 173 -11.33 -14.33 -4.80
N SER A 174 -10.37 -13.57 -5.37
CA SER A 174 -9.75 -12.42 -4.74
C SER A 174 -9.85 -11.18 -5.65
N PHE A 175 -10.66 -10.21 -5.24
CA PHE A 175 -10.87 -8.95 -5.98
C PHE A 175 -11.14 -9.14 -7.48
N PRO A 176 -12.14 -9.93 -7.89
CA PRO A 176 -12.42 -10.17 -9.30
C PRO A 176 -12.72 -8.85 -10.02
N GLY A 177 -11.98 -8.58 -11.11
CA GLY A 177 -12.05 -7.31 -11.84
C GLY A 177 -13.11 -7.31 -12.96
N LYS A 178 -13.24 -8.40 -13.68
CA LYS A 178 -14.11 -8.50 -14.86
C LYS A 178 -14.69 -9.90 -15.02
N VAL A 179 -15.86 -9.96 -15.65
CA VAL A 179 -16.51 -11.20 -16.08
C VAL A 179 -16.81 -11.11 -17.58
N LEU A 180 -16.53 -12.17 -18.32
CA LEU A 180 -16.87 -12.36 -19.72
C LEU A 180 -17.72 -13.63 -19.86
N VAL A 181 -18.81 -13.57 -20.61
CA VAL A 181 -19.68 -14.71 -20.90
C VAL A 181 -19.58 -15.06 -22.38
N SER A 182 -19.33 -16.33 -22.69
CA SER A 182 -19.32 -16.84 -24.05
C SER A 182 -19.99 -18.23 -24.10
N GLY A 183 -21.15 -18.33 -24.75
CA GLY A 183 -21.98 -19.53 -24.72
C GLY A 183 -22.35 -19.92 -23.28
N SER A 184 -22.08 -21.17 -22.90
CA SER A 184 -22.30 -21.70 -21.54
C SER A 184 -21.08 -21.55 -20.62
N ARG A 185 -20.13 -20.71 -20.99
CA ARG A 185 -18.87 -20.50 -20.24
C ARG A 185 -18.83 -19.11 -19.66
N ILE A 186 -18.30 -19.00 -18.44
CA ILE A 186 -18.04 -17.75 -17.76
C ILE A 186 -16.55 -17.67 -17.49
N TYR A 187 -15.93 -16.58 -17.91
CA TYR A 187 -14.53 -16.27 -17.65
C TYR A 187 -14.45 -15.16 -16.61
N ILE A 188 -13.65 -15.37 -15.57
CA ILE A 188 -13.54 -14.44 -14.42
C ILE A 188 -12.08 -14.01 -14.32
N ALA A 189 -11.81 -12.72 -14.46
CA ALA A 189 -10.51 -12.16 -14.12
C ALA A 189 -10.41 -12.10 -12.58
N ASP A 190 -9.77 -13.09 -11.97
CA ASP A 190 -9.51 -13.19 -10.55
C ASP A 190 -8.22 -12.41 -10.22
N SER A 191 -8.36 -11.08 -10.26
CA SER A 191 -7.26 -10.12 -10.31
C SER A 191 -6.30 -10.25 -9.14
N GLY A 192 -6.81 -10.45 -7.92
CA GLY A 192 -5.99 -10.57 -6.72
C GLY A 192 -5.20 -11.89 -6.64
N HIS A 193 -5.63 -12.93 -7.39
CA HIS A 193 -4.89 -14.18 -7.54
C HIS A 193 -4.05 -14.22 -8.84
N ASN A 194 -4.00 -13.14 -9.62
CA ASN A 194 -3.24 -13.06 -10.87
C ASN A 194 -3.59 -14.16 -11.88
N ARG A 195 -4.87 -14.52 -11.98
CA ARG A 195 -5.35 -15.62 -12.85
C ARG A 195 -6.68 -15.28 -13.51
N ILE A 196 -7.02 -16.06 -14.53
CA ILE A 196 -8.35 -16.06 -15.11
C ILE A 196 -8.95 -17.46 -14.92
N LEU A 197 -10.20 -17.52 -14.47
CA LEU A 197 -10.93 -18.78 -14.31
C LEU A 197 -11.96 -18.93 -15.41
N GLU A 198 -12.00 -20.07 -16.04
CA GLU A 198 -13.10 -20.53 -16.90
C GLU A 198 -14.02 -21.41 -16.06
N THR A 199 -15.31 -21.07 -16.00
CA THR A 199 -16.30 -21.82 -15.23
C THR A 199 -17.53 -22.16 -16.06
N THR A 200 -18.31 -23.14 -15.61
CA THR A 200 -19.68 -23.36 -16.09
C THR A 200 -20.58 -22.23 -15.59
N GLU A 201 -21.81 -22.13 -16.14
CA GLU A 201 -22.86 -21.25 -15.63
C GLU A 201 -23.26 -21.52 -14.17
N HIS A 202 -22.95 -22.71 -13.64
CA HIS A 202 -23.17 -23.09 -12.27
C HIS A 202 -21.95 -22.85 -11.35
N GLY A 203 -20.90 -22.20 -11.85
CA GLY A 203 -19.71 -21.83 -11.06
C GLY A 203 -18.70 -22.95 -10.87
N GLN A 204 -18.84 -24.09 -11.56
CA GLN A 204 -17.82 -25.14 -11.52
C GLN A 204 -16.61 -24.73 -12.34
N ILE A 205 -15.43 -24.70 -11.73
CA ILE A 205 -14.17 -24.38 -12.42
C ILE A 205 -13.84 -25.49 -13.43
N ILE A 206 -13.65 -25.10 -14.67
CA ILE A 206 -13.28 -25.98 -15.78
C ILE A 206 -11.78 -25.88 -16.04
N ARG A 207 -11.26 -24.64 -16.01
CA ARG A 207 -9.87 -24.35 -16.35
C ARG A 207 -9.39 -23.10 -15.64
N GLN A 208 -8.11 -23.08 -15.32
CA GLN A 208 -7.40 -21.90 -14.83
C GLN A 208 -6.35 -21.50 -15.86
N PHE A 209 -6.25 -20.22 -16.15
CA PHE A 209 -5.19 -19.60 -16.93
C PHE A 209 -4.33 -18.76 -15.98
N GLY A 210 -3.02 -18.96 -16.07
CA GLY A 210 -2.05 -18.29 -15.20
C GLY A 210 -1.74 -19.02 -13.91
N SER A 211 -0.51 -18.89 -13.48
CA SER A 211 -0.05 -19.31 -12.16
C SER A 211 -0.37 -18.21 -11.16
N ASP A 212 -0.64 -18.53 -9.90
CA ASP A 212 -0.92 -17.55 -8.83
C ASP A 212 0.24 -16.55 -8.58
N SER A 213 1.38 -16.72 -9.26
CA SER A 213 2.49 -15.79 -9.28
C SER A 213 2.25 -14.71 -10.33
N GLY A 214 2.32 -13.42 -9.93
CA GLY A 214 2.20 -12.31 -10.87
C GLY A 214 3.30 -12.33 -11.95
N GLY A 215 2.94 -11.98 -13.20
CA GLY A 215 3.88 -11.96 -14.32
C GLY A 215 3.24 -11.44 -15.61
N PHE A 216 4.03 -11.45 -16.69
CA PHE A 216 3.62 -11.02 -18.03
C PHE A 216 4.19 -12.00 -19.06
N ASN A 217 3.62 -13.20 -19.11
CA ASN A 217 4.01 -14.21 -20.09
C ASN A 217 2.77 -14.69 -20.84
N ASP A 218 2.88 -14.75 -22.16
CA ASP A 218 1.93 -15.45 -23.00
C ASP A 218 2.29 -16.94 -23.05
N GLY A 219 1.31 -17.80 -23.28
CA GLY A 219 1.55 -19.23 -23.37
C GLY A 219 0.30 -20.07 -23.16
N SER A 220 0.50 -21.35 -22.94
CA SER A 220 -0.58 -22.26 -22.55
C SER A 220 -1.17 -21.89 -21.19
N CYS A 221 -2.29 -22.47 -20.83
CA CYS A 221 -2.99 -22.16 -19.58
C CYS A 221 -2.07 -22.21 -18.33
N MET A 222 -1.09 -23.08 -18.34
CA MET A 222 -0.16 -23.27 -17.20
C MET A 222 1.12 -22.40 -17.29
N GLU A 223 1.44 -21.89 -18.49
CA GLU A 223 2.63 -21.09 -18.75
C GLU A 223 2.34 -19.60 -18.74
N ALA A 224 1.09 -19.23 -19.06
CA ALA A 224 0.64 -17.85 -19.01
C ALA A 224 0.80 -17.27 -17.59
N ALA A 225 1.17 -16.01 -17.50
CA ALA A 225 1.25 -15.29 -16.24
C ALA A 225 0.66 -13.89 -16.39
N PHE A 226 -0.18 -13.51 -15.45
CA PHE A 226 -0.88 -12.23 -15.42
C PHE A 226 -0.45 -11.42 -14.20
N SER A 227 -0.56 -10.12 -14.30
CA SER A 227 -0.39 -9.22 -13.18
C SER A 227 -1.66 -8.39 -13.01
N ASN A 228 -2.49 -8.74 -12.03
CA ASN A 228 -3.73 -8.05 -11.72
C ASN A 228 -4.65 -7.86 -12.96
N PRO A 229 -5.05 -8.95 -13.65
CA PRO A 229 -5.84 -8.85 -14.89
C PRO A 229 -7.17 -8.14 -14.63
N GLN A 230 -7.52 -7.16 -15.48
CA GLN A 230 -8.74 -6.34 -15.34
C GLN A 230 -9.68 -6.46 -16.53
N GLY A 231 -9.18 -6.77 -17.70
CA GLY A 231 -9.95 -6.89 -18.92
C GLY A 231 -9.73 -8.25 -19.58
N MET A 232 -10.70 -8.68 -20.40
CA MET A 232 -10.58 -9.91 -21.18
C MET A 232 -11.27 -9.74 -22.53
N VAL A 233 -10.70 -10.34 -23.57
CA VAL A 233 -11.32 -10.54 -24.86
C VAL A 233 -11.09 -11.99 -25.27
N LEU A 234 -12.15 -12.66 -25.70
CA LEU A 234 -12.12 -14.02 -26.20
C LEU A 234 -12.34 -14.01 -27.70
N THR A 235 -11.47 -14.71 -28.43
CA THR A 235 -11.66 -15.10 -29.84
C THR A 235 -11.93 -16.61 -29.92
N ASP A 236 -12.06 -17.16 -31.11
CA ASP A 236 -12.27 -18.61 -31.29
C ASP A 236 -11.09 -19.43 -30.81
N GLU A 237 -9.87 -18.88 -30.77
CA GLU A 237 -8.62 -19.59 -30.44
C GLU A 237 -7.90 -19.05 -29.20
N PHE A 238 -8.07 -17.78 -28.87
CA PHE A 238 -7.27 -17.09 -27.86
C PHE A 238 -8.12 -16.32 -26.86
N LEU A 239 -7.63 -16.27 -25.63
CA LEU A 239 -8.08 -15.40 -24.56
C LEU A 239 -6.98 -14.35 -24.29
N PHE A 240 -7.34 -13.04 -24.46
CA PHE A 240 -6.46 -11.89 -24.22
C PHE A 240 -6.91 -11.11 -22.99
#